data_870911a325c6ae3079bc6a278cd1f1c4
#
_entry.id   870911a325c6ae3079bc6a278cd1f1c4
#
_cell.length_a   1.000
_cell.length_b   1.000
_cell.length_c   1.000
_cell.angle_alpha   90.00
_cell.angle_beta   90.00
_cell.angle_gamma   90.00
#
_symmetry.space_group_name_H-M   'P 1'
#
loop_
_entity.id
_entity.type
_entity.pdbx_description
1 polymer ?
#
loop_
_entity_poly.entity_id
_entity_poly.type
_entity_poly.pdbx_seq_one_letter_code
_entity_poly.pdbx_strand_id
1 'polypeptide(L)'
;MKDVRAKGNATFILIATISAAVLVVANISSLNVAIPELSRELGASQSDIQWMVDIYAFSLAVLLLPAGALGDKFGRRRMLLFGVFVLALANGATLFTQDLDFIGISEAKLVIALRAFSGIGAAFIFPATLSTITTTLPENKKAKGVAIWTAAVFSGGFLGILISGALLESYWWGSVFLVMALLSVVIFFLCSVFLPESSAPEESNLDPVGALLSLLAIGGIVFGVMEGPTKGWASTLILVAFVVGGVFLALFIGWELRTAKPLLDLRIFSDKGVRSSSFALLIQFSLAFGFFFVTVPYLAFVIGYGPLDTGLSFLLAAIGLFPASMMAIPMSRKLGFKIVGTIGFLLLGTGFYVGTTAGISNDLKLLTVVLILYGAGMGLISPPATEILVSALPSEKQGVASALNDVLRELGAVIGIAIAGSVFNSGYRDSISKIDSFPEDIIDAVKETPAVAPKVASELTEKGSELLEQVRQSVINGWSQALWASLVIASIGAAGFAFWAPGRERVAIVSGKSKNNKSALEYRTVAKSVIIEGTKSKRKLQVSQRVMELD
;
A
#
# COMPACT_ATOMS: atom_id res chain seq x y z
N MET A 1 -7.67 29.27 -26.40
CA MET A 1 -6.49 29.15 -25.53
C MET A 1 -6.52 27.92 -24.57
N LYS A 2 -7.52 27.01 -24.66
CA LYS A 2 -7.59 25.78 -23.83
C LYS A 2 -6.79 24.59 -24.38
N ASP A 3 -6.44 24.58 -25.69
CA ASP A 3 -5.82 23.39 -26.33
C ASP A 3 -4.29 23.35 -26.35
N VAL A 4 -3.59 24.39 -25.95
CA VAL A 4 -2.12 24.46 -26.04
C VAL A 4 -1.44 23.86 -24.79
N ARG A 5 -2.13 23.78 -23.62
CA ARG A 5 -1.61 23.12 -22.42
C ARG A 5 -1.86 21.59 -22.35
N ALA A 6 -2.68 21.05 -23.23
CA ALA A 6 -3.05 19.63 -23.25
C ALA A 6 -1.96 18.69 -23.86
N LYS A 7 -0.84 19.23 -24.33
CA LYS A 7 0.33 18.46 -24.79
C LYS A 7 1.48 18.50 -23.78
N GLY A 8 1.20 18.36 -22.49
CA GLY A 8 2.24 17.98 -21.54
C GLY A 8 2.91 16.70 -22.05
N ASN A 9 4.22 16.73 -22.25
CA ASN A 9 4.95 15.55 -22.70
C ASN A 9 4.64 14.40 -21.71
N ALA A 10 4.03 13.32 -22.20
CA ALA A 10 3.62 12.17 -21.38
C ALA A 10 4.75 11.68 -20.45
N THR A 11 5.99 11.88 -20.83
CA THR A 11 7.18 11.57 -20.04
C THR A 11 7.28 12.45 -18.79
N PHE A 12 7.06 13.75 -18.90
CA PHE A 12 7.12 14.66 -17.74
C PHE A 12 5.95 14.46 -16.79
N ILE A 13 4.75 14.12 -17.31
CA ILE A 13 3.61 13.74 -16.47
C ILE A 13 3.94 12.49 -15.67
N LEU A 14 4.53 11.46 -16.32
CA LEU A 14 4.96 10.23 -15.63
C LEU A 14 6.04 10.52 -14.59
N ILE A 15 7.07 11.29 -14.91
CA ILE A 15 8.13 11.63 -13.96
C ILE A 15 7.53 12.34 -12.74
N ALA A 16 6.68 13.36 -12.93
CA ALA A 16 6.09 14.11 -11.84
C ALA A 16 5.21 13.25 -10.93
N THR A 17 4.31 12.44 -11.52
CA THR A 17 3.42 11.56 -10.75
C THR A 17 4.16 10.45 -10.04
N ILE A 18 5.16 9.85 -10.69
CA ILE A 18 5.98 8.78 -10.10
C ILE A 18 6.83 9.33 -8.97
N SER A 19 7.49 10.47 -9.15
CA SER A 19 8.30 11.10 -8.09
C SER A 19 7.45 11.43 -6.86
N ALA A 20 6.21 11.91 -7.05
CA ALA A 20 5.30 12.17 -5.93
C ALA A 20 4.86 10.88 -5.21
N ALA A 21 4.59 9.80 -5.94
CA ALA A 21 4.24 8.51 -5.34
C ALA A 21 5.44 7.87 -4.61
N VAL A 22 6.63 7.92 -5.18
CA VAL A 22 7.89 7.46 -4.57
C VAL A 22 8.18 8.23 -3.27
N LEU A 23 7.97 9.55 -3.27
CA LEU A 23 8.16 10.39 -2.08
C LEU A 23 7.30 9.93 -0.91
N VAL A 24 6.02 9.58 -1.15
CA VAL A 24 5.11 9.07 -0.11
C VAL A 24 5.67 7.81 0.53
N VAL A 25 6.09 6.83 -0.26
CA VAL A 25 6.59 5.55 0.25
C VAL A 25 7.98 5.68 0.86
N ALA A 26 8.84 6.53 0.29
CA ALA A 26 10.14 6.83 0.86
C ALA A 26 10.02 7.51 2.24
N ASN A 27 9.02 8.39 2.43
CA ASN A 27 8.75 9.03 3.72
C ASN A 27 8.29 8.05 4.81
N ILE A 28 7.57 6.97 4.44
CA ILE A 28 7.22 5.88 5.38
C ILE A 28 8.49 5.15 5.84
N SER A 29 9.28 4.69 4.89
CA SER A 29 10.39 3.77 5.15
C SER A 29 11.64 4.46 5.70
N SER A 30 11.83 5.74 5.42
CA SER A 30 12.99 6.50 5.91
C SER A 30 13.05 6.59 7.44
N LEU A 31 11.90 6.68 8.10
CA LEU A 31 11.85 6.77 9.55
C LEU A 31 12.34 5.50 10.25
N ASN A 32 12.09 4.31 9.67
CA ASN A 32 12.48 3.05 10.29
C ASN A 32 13.98 2.96 10.61
N VAL A 33 14.82 3.60 9.81
CA VAL A 33 16.27 3.65 10.02
C VAL A 33 16.65 4.64 11.11
N ALA A 34 15.88 5.72 11.29
CA ALA A 34 16.12 6.77 12.26
C ALA A 34 15.64 6.42 13.69
N ILE A 35 14.83 5.35 13.85
CA ILE A 35 14.25 4.94 15.14
C ILE A 35 15.25 4.86 16.29
N PRO A 36 16.42 4.20 16.17
CA PRO A 36 17.35 4.06 17.29
C PRO A 36 17.91 5.40 17.78
N GLU A 37 18.14 6.33 16.86
CA GLU A 37 18.65 7.66 17.18
C GLU A 37 17.56 8.54 17.79
N LEU A 38 16.38 8.57 17.18
CA LEU A 38 15.20 9.23 17.71
C LEU A 38 14.85 8.76 19.13
N SER A 39 14.90 7.45 19.39
CA SER A 39 14.63 6.90 20.71
C SER A 39 15.61 7.44 21.77
N ARG A 40 16.88 7.56 21.42
CA ARG A 40 17.91 8.07 22.37
C ARG A 40 17.81 9.57 22.59
N GLU A 41 17.63 10.34 21.53
CA GLU A 41 17.66 11.80 21.61
C GLU A 41 16.36 12.39 22.18
N LEU A 42 15.20 11.83 21.80
CA LEU A 42 13.90 12.31 22.28
C LEU A 42 13.49 11.73 23.64
N GLY A 43 14.24 10.77 24.19
CA GLY A 43 13.81 10.04 25.38
C GLY A 43 12.43 9.38 25.22
N ALA A 44 12.08 9.00 23.97
CA ALA A 44 10.78 8.50 23.59
C ALA A 44 10.52 7.11 24.19
N SER A 45 9.31 6.90 24.71
CA SER A 45 8.89 5.57 25.14
C SER A 45 8.74 4.63 23.92
N GLN A 46 8.76 3.31 24.17
CA GLN A 46 8.52 2.32 23.12
C GLN A 46 7.18 2.54 22.37
N SER A 47 6.17 2.98 23.11
CA SER A 47 4.86 3.34 22.53
C SER A 47 4.94 4.58 21.65
N ASP A 48 5.72 5.61 22.05
CA ASP A 48 5.89 6.82 21.23
C ASP A 48 6.59 6.48 19.91
N ILE A 49 7.63 5.64 19.96
CA ILE A 49 8.37 5.18 18.78
C ILE A 49 7.44 4.45 17.81
N GLN A 50 6.64 3.52 18.31
CA GLN A 50 5.66 2.80 17.50
C GLN A 50 4.68 3.78 16.85
N TRP A 51 4.11 4.71 17.61
CA TRP A 51 3.20 5.71 17.07
C TRP A 51 3.84 6.68 16.08
N MET A 52 5.12 7.01 16.21
CA MET A 52 5.84 7.81 15.19
C MET A 52 5.85 7.12 13.83
N VAL A 53 5.96 5.80 13.80
CA VAL A 53 5.92 5.01 12.55
C VAL A 53 4.48 4.86 12.06
N ASP A 54 3.60 4.38 12.93
CA ASP A 54 2.27 3.88 12.58
C ASP A 54 1.28 4.97 12.22
N ILE A 55 1.35 6.14 12.87
CA ILE A 55 0.38 7.23 12.68
C ILE A 55 0.36 7.79 11.25
N TYR A 56 1.49 7.76 10.56
CA TYR A 56 1.56 8.16 9.16
C TYR A 56 0.75 7.18 8.28
N ALA A 57 1.01 5.88 8.40
CA ALA A 57 0.31 4.85 7.64
C ALA A 57 -1.17 4.79 8.02
N PHE A 58 -1.50 4.97 9.30
CA PHE A 58 -2.87 5.07 9.80
C PHE A 58 -3.61 6.24 9.14
N SER A 59 -3.05 7.46 9.20
CA SER A 59 -3.66 8.66 8.63
C SER A 59 -3.82 8.55 7.11
N LEU A 60 -2.82 7.98 6.44
CA LEU A 60 -2.87 7.68 5.02
C LEU A 60 -4.04 6.75 4.70
N ALA A 61 -4.09 5.56 5.32
CA ALA A 61 -5.09 4.54 5.03
C ALA A 61 -6.52 5.02 5.24
N VAL A 62 -6.78 5.71 6.33
CA VAL A 62 -8.10 6.18 6.74
C VAL A 62 -8.66 7.24 5.78
N LEU A 63 -7.80 8.10 5.24
CA LEU A 63 -8.20 9.23 4.39
C LEU A 63 -8.16 8.96 2.89
N LEU A 64 -7.65 7.81 2.43
CA LEU A 64 -7.50 7.49 1.00
C LEU A 64 -8.80 7.65 0.20
N LEU A 65 -9.91 7.04 0.65
CA LEU A 65 -11.19 7.12 -0.06
C LEU A 65 -11.77 8.53 -0.11
N PRO A 66 -11.87 9.27 1.03
CA PRO A 66 -12.26 10.67 1.00
C PRO A 66 -11.38 11.55 0.12
N ALA A 67 -10.04 11.38 0.19
CA ALA A 67 -9.10 12.15 -0.59
C ALA A 67 -9.23 11.89 -2.10
N GLY A 68 -9.47 10.63 -2.50
CA GLY A 68 -9.76 10.28 -3.88
C GLY A 68 -11.01 10.97 -4.44
N ALA A 69 -12.10 11.00 -3.65
CA ALA A 69 -13.34 11.69 -4.02
C ALA A 69 -13.17 13.22 -4.10
N LEU A 70 -12.42 13.80 -3.17
CA LEU A 70 -12.08 15.23 -3.20
C LEU A 70 -11.24 15.56 -4.44
N GLY A 71 -10.31 14.67 -4.83
CA GLY A 71 -9.53 14.80 -6.06
C GLY A 71 -10.38 14.79 -7.33
N ASP A 72 -11.37 13.90 -7.41
CA ASP A 72 -12.30 13.85 -8.54
C ASP A 72 -13.16 15.12 -8.64
N LYS A 73 -13.60 15.69 -7.52
CA LYS A 73 -14.45 16.87 -7.48
C LYS A 73 -13.68 18.18 -7.67
N PHE A 74 -12.62 18.39 -6.90
CA PHE A 74 -11.92 19.69 -6.85
C PHE A 74 -10.71 19.77 -7.78
N GLY A 75 -10.32 18.65 -8.37
CA GLY A 75 -9.19 18.55 -9.29
C GLY A 75 -8.01 17.77 -8.71
N ARG A 76 -7.57 16.78 -9.48
CA ARG A 76 -6.51 15.84 -9.05
C ARG A 76 -5.18 16.54 -8.86
N ARG A 77 -4.82 17.45 -9.76
CA ARG A 77 -3.60 18.26 -9.63
C ARG A 77 -3.63 19.14 -8.39
N ARG A 78 -4.76 19.82 -8.12
CA ARG A 78 -4.90 20.69 -6.94
C ARG A 78 -4.76 19.89 -5.65
N MET A 79 -5.41 18.73 -5.54
CA MET A 79 -5.34 17.89 -4.36
C MET A 79 -3.94 17.26 -4.20
N LEU A 80 -3.28 16.88 -5.29
CA LEU A 80 -1.89 16.42 -5.24
C LEU A 80 -0.96 17.52 -4.73
N LEU A 81 -1.06 18.74 -5.26
CA LEU A 81 -0.25 19.87 -4.81
C LEU A 81 -0.51 20.23 -3.34
N PHE A 82 -1.79 20.18 -2.91
CA PHE A 82 -2.14 20.34 -1.50
C PHE A 82 -1.46 19.29 -0.64
N GLY A 83 -1.53 18.01 -1.03
CA GLY A 83 -0.90 16.92 -0.30
C GLY A 83 0.63 17.07 -0.21
N VAL A 84 1.29 17.41 -1.32
CA VAL A 84 2.76 17.65 -1.33
C VAL A 84 3.13 18.85 -0.47
N PHE A 85 2.33 19.91 -0.47
CA PHE A 85 2.53 21.08 0.39
C PHE A 85 2.42 20.71 1.87
N VAL A 86 1.37 19.96 2.26
CA VAL A 86 1.20 19.48 3.64
C VAL A 86 2.37 18.61 4.05
N LEU A 87 2.83 17.72 3.17
CA LEU A 87 3.98 16.84 3.44
C LEU A 87 5.27 17.64 3.62
N ALA A 88 5.51 18.65 2.77
CA ALA A 88 6.66 19.55 2.89
C ALA A 88 6.64 20.33 4.20
N LEU A 89 5.48 20.88 4.56
CA LEU A 89 5.29 21.65 5.78
C LEU A 89 5.49 20.78 7.03
N ALA A 90 4.90 19.59 7.06
CA ALA A 90 5.01 18.68 8.20
C ALA A 90 6.47 18.20 8.42
N ASN A 91 7.15 17.78 7.35
CA ASN A 91 8.56 17.41 7.45
C ASN A 91 9.45 18.61 7.84
N GLY A 92 9.19 19.80 7.27
CA GLY A 92 9.91 21.02 7.64
C GLY A 92 9.67 21.46 9.08
N ALA A 93 8.44 21.34 9.58
CA ALA A 93 8.10 21.68 10.95
C ALA A 93 8.76 20.73 11.98
N THR A 94 9.02 19.48 11.62
CA THR A 94 9.73 18.51 12.48
C THR A 94 11.14 18.98 12.87
N LEU A 95 11.76 19.84 12.05
CA LEU A 95 13.10 20.39 12.35
C LEU A 95 13.11 21.36 13.53
N PHE A 96 11.96 21.91 13.91
CA PHE A 96 11.81 22.92 14.94
C PHE A 96 11.13 22.38 16.21
N THR A 97 10.96 21.06 16.35
CA THR A 97 10.27 20.46 17.50
C THR A 97 10.98 20.73 18.80
N GLN A 98 12.31 20.81 18.81
CA GLN A 98 13.13 21.15 19.97
C GLN A 98 12.87 22.57 20.50
N ASP A 99 12.56 23.50 19.60
CA ASP A 99 12.30 24.90 19.95
C ASP A 99 10.89 25.13 20.52
N LEU A 100 10.03 24.10 20.52
CA LEU A 100 8.63 24.19 20.91
C LEU A 100 8.34 23.70 22.33
N ASP A 101 9.35 23.47 23.16
CA ASP A 101 9.21 23.03 24.57
C ASP A 101 8.31 23.94 25.41
N PHE A 102 8.18 25.23 25.03
CA PHE A 102 7.31 26.18 25.70
C PHE A 102 5.81 25.84 25.60
N ILE A 103 5.41 24.94 24.70
CA ILE A 103 4.02 24.49 24.54
C ILE A 103 3.63 23.46 25.63
N GLY A 104 4.60 22.91 26.36
CA GLY A 104 4.37 21.89 27.40
C GLY A 104 3.99 20.51 26.86
N ILE A 105 4.22 20.26 25.56
CA ILE A 105 4.03 18.96 24.90
C ILE A 105 5.41 18.37 24.65
N SER A 106 5.63 17.10 25.00
CA SER A 106 6.91 16.43 24.75
C SER A 106 7.24 16.41 23.26
N GLU A 107 8.51 16.56 22.90
CA GLU A 107 9.00 16.56 21.52
C GLU A 107 8.55 15.30 20.76
N ALA A 108 8.59 14.13 21.38
CA ALA A 108 8.10 12.87 20.81
C ALA A 108 6.63 12.97 20.34
N LYS A 109 5.74 13.59 21.14
CA LYS A 109 4.34 13.78 20.77
C LYS A 109 4.15 14.79 19.65
N LEU A 110 5.00 15.82 19.56
CA LEU A 110 5.00 16.76 18.44
C LEU A 110 5.41 16.05 17.14
N VAL A 111 6.46 15.22 17.19
CA VAL A 111 6.85 14.40 16.02
C VAL A 111 5.71 13.47 15.60
N ILE A 112 5.03 12.80 16.54
CA ILE A 112 3.85 11.96 16.24
C ILE A 112 2.76 12.79 15.53
N ALA A 113 2.42 13.98 16.06
CA ALA A 113 1.43 14.84 15.43
C ALA A 113 1.82 15.27 14.01
N LEU A 114 3.07 15.67 13.79
CA LEU A 114 3.58 16.06 12.48
C LEU A 114 3.62 14.86 11.50
N ARG A 115 3.89 13.67 12.00
CA ARG A 115 3.78 12.43 11.21
C ARG A 115 2.33 12.14 10.80
N ALA A 116 1.34 12.42 11.66
CA ALA A 116 -0.07 12.34 11.28
C ALA A 116 -0.40 13.31 10.14
N PHE A 117 0.07 14.57 10.23
CA PHE A 117 -0.09 15.54 9.15
C PHE A 117 0.62 15.10 7.86
N SER A 118 1.80 14.51 7.95
CA SER A 118 2.49 13.92 6.80
C SER A 118 1.64 12.82 6.14
N GLY A 119 1.00 11.95 6.93
CA GLY A 119 0.08 10.91 6.46
C GLY A 119 -1.17 11.48 5.78
N ILE A 120 -1.73 12.59 6.30
CA ILE A 120 -2.81 13.34 5.64
C ILE A 120 -2.35 13.82 4.25
N GLY A 121 -1.17 14.46 4.16
CA GLY A 121 -0.60 14.87 2.88
C GLY A 121 -0.47 13.72 1.89
N ALA A 122 0.06 12.59 2.35
CA ALA A 122 0.24 11.39 1.56
C ALA A 122 -1.09 10.83 1.00
N ALA A 123 -2.17 10.88 1.79
CA ALA A 123 -3.50 10.43 1.37
C ALA A 123 -4.05 11.21 0.17
N PHE A 124 -3.71 12.49 0.04
CA PHE A 124 -4.07 13.29 -1.13
C PHE A 124 -3.14 13.05 -2.33
N ILE A 125 -1.87 12.73 -2.09
CA ILE A 125 -0.89 12.49 -3.16
C ILE A 125 -1.16 11.15 -3.87
N PHE A 126 -1.31 10.09 -3.11
CA PHE A 126 -1.22 8.72 -3.62
C PHE A 126 -2.31 8.42 -4.67
N PRO A 127 -3.63 8.57 -4.39
CA PRO A 127 -4.67 8.32 -5.40
C PRO A 127 -4.61 9.33 -6.55
N ALA A 128 -4.18 10.57 -6.31
CA ALA A 128 -4.07 11.59 -7.35
C ALA A 128 -2.99 11.26 -8.38
N THR A 129 -1.89 10.58 -7.99
CA THR A 129 -0.82 10.19 -8.90
C THR A 129 -1.30 9.14 -9.91
N LEU A 130 -1.92 8.06 -9.46
CA LEU A 130 -2.40 6.99 -10.31
C LEU A 130 -3.58 7.44 -11.18
N SER A 131 -4.54 8.16 -10.60
CA SER A 131 -5.68 8.71 -11.36
C SER A 131 -5.25 9.71 -12.43
N THR A 132 -4.19 10.50 -12.21
CA THR A 132 -3.62 11.39 -13.23
C THR A 132 -3.03 10.57 -14.38
N ILE A 133 -2.29 9.50 -14.11
CA ILE A 133 -1.74 8.59 -15.14
C ILE A 133 -2.87 8.02 -16.01
N THR A 134 -3.92 7.50 -15.39
CA THR A 134 -5.02 6.80 -16.08
C THR A 134 -5.95 7.74 -16.86
N THR A 135 -6.03 9.01 -16.48
CA THR A 135 -6.90 10.00 -17.14
C THR A 135 -6.20 10.85 -18.18
N THR A 136 -4.89 11.14 -17.99
CA THR A 136 -4.19 12.10 -18.86
C THR A 136 -3.32 11.45 -19.92
N LEU A 137 -2.82 10.21 -19.69
CA LEU A 137 -2.00 9.56 -20.68
C LEU A 137 -2.83 9.03 -21.87
N PRO A 138 -2.25 9.04 -23.08
CA PRO A 138 -2.85 8.38 -24.24
C PRO A 138 -3.09 6.90 -23.97
N GLU A 139 -4.17 6.33 -24.51
CA GLU A 139 -4.62 4.96 -24.24
C GLU A 139 -3.52 3.90 -24.43
N ASN A 140 -2.69 4.07 -25.48
CA ASN A 140 -1.58 3.16 -25.77
C ASN A 140 -0.41 3.26 -24.75
N LYS A 141 -0.37 4.29 -23.89
CA LYS A 141 0.67 4.50 -22.89
C LYS A 141 0.18 4.25 -21.45
N LYS A 142 -1.14 4.19 -21.19
CA LYS A 142 -1.70 3.99 -19.84
C LYS A 142 -1.17 2.73 -19.17
N ALA A 143 -1.27 1.59 -19.83
CA ALA A 143 -0.80 0.32 -19.29
C ALA A 143 0.69 0.36 -18.90
N LYS A 144 1.53 0.93 -19.78
CA LYS A 144 2.95 1.13 -19.48
C LYS A 144 3.16 2.11 -18.31
N GLY A 145 2.36 3.18 -18.24
CA GLY A 145 2.40 4.15 -17.14
C GLY A 145 2.07 3.51 -15.79
N VAL A 146 1.01 2.70 -15.72
CA VAL A 146 0.62 1.95 -14.51
C VAL A 146 1.73 0.97 -14.09
N ALA A 147 2.31 0.23 -15.05
CA ALA A 147 3.39 -0.72 -14.75
C ALA A 147 4.65 -0.04 -14.19
N ILE A 148 5.07 1.10 -14.77
CA ILE A 148 6.21 1.88 -14.27
C ILE A 148 5.88 2.48 -12.88
N TRP A 149 4.69 3.04 -12.72
CA TRP A 149 4.24 3.59 -11.43
C TRP A 149 4.26 2.51 -10.33
N THR A 150 3.72 1.33 -10.60
CA THR A 150 3.73 0.23 -9.64
C THR A 150 5.14 -0.18 -9.24
N ALA A 151 6.05 -0.37 -10.21
CA ALA A 151 7.42 -0.75 -9.93
C ALA A 151 8.17 0.34 -9.14
N ALA A 152 7.95 1.61 -9.48
CA ALA A 152 8.58 2.75 -8.81
C ALA A 152 8.08 2.93 -7.37
N VAL A 153 6.79 2.72 -7.11
CA VAL A 153 6.22 2.76 -5.75
C VAL A 153 6.88 1.73 -4.85
N PHE A 154 7.06 0.48 -5.31
CA PHE A 154 7.80 -0.52 -4.55
C PHE A 154 9.25 -0.11 -4.28
N SER A 155 9.91 0.50 -5.28
CA SER A 155 11.28 0.97 -5.15
C SER A 155 11.41 2.17 -4.19
N GLY A 156 10.34 2.93 -3.99
CA GLY A 156 10.29 4.06 -3.07
C GLY A 156 10.63 3.67 -1.64
N GLY A 157 10.20 2.49 -1.20
CA GLY A 157 10.53 1.95 0.12
C GLY A 157 12.05 1.77 0.31
N PHE A 158 12.71 1.20 -0.67
CA PHE A 158 14.16 1.00 -0.62
C PHE A 158 14.93 2.33 -0.69
N LEU A 159 14.47 3.26 -1.52
CA LEU A 159 15.06 4.59 -1.62
C LEU A 159 14.98 5.36 -0.29
N GLY A 160 13.86 5.25 0.44
CA GLY A 160 13.72 5.86 1.75
C GLY A 160 14.75 5.32 2.76
N ILE A 161 14.94 4.01 2.81
CA ILE A 161 15.94 3.36 3.66
C ILE A 161 17.37 3.81 3.28
N LEU A 162 17.67 3.82 1.98
CA LEU A 162 19.00 4.22 1.49
C LEU A 162 19.33 5.68 1.80
N ILE A 163 18.38 6.59 1.57
CA ILE A 163 18.55 8.02 1.88
C ILE A 163 18.76 8.20 3.38
N SER A 164 17.92 7.56 4.21
CA SER A 164 18.01 7.67 5.65
C SER A 164 19.30 7.05 6.19
N GLY A 165 19.68 5.85 5.72
CA GLY A 165 20.92 5.19 6.11
C GLY A 165 22.15 6.03 5.80
N ALA A 166 22.26 6.56 4.57
CA ALA A 166 23.37 7.41 4.16
C ALA A 166 23.45 8.74 4.95
N LEU A 167 22.31 9.31 5.32
CA LEU A 167 22.28 10.54 6.10
C LEU A 167 22.71 10.30 7.56
N LEU A 168 22.20 9.23 8.18
CA LEU A 168 22.45 8.93 9.58
C LEU A 168 23.88 8.41 9.86
N GLU A 169 24.66 8.07 8.85
CA GLU A 169 26.08 7.79 9.01
C GLU A 169 26.89 9.04 9.40
N SER A 170 26.43 10.24 9.03
CA SER A 170 27.22 11.47 9.17
C SER A 170 26.44 12.66 9.72
N TYR A 171 25.14 12.57 9.80
CA TYR A 171 24.24 13.67 10.20
C TYR A 171 23.23 13.19 11.25
N TRP A 172 22.61 14.13 11.97
CA TRP A 172 21.58 13.91 12.98
C TRP A 172 20.23 13.47 12.36
N TRP A 173 19.37 12.89 13.16
CA TRP A 173 18.08 12.32 12.73
C TRP A 173 17.17 13.29 11.95
N GLY A 174 17.16 14.58 12.31
CA GLY A 174 16.36 15.59 11.61
C GLY A 174 16.82 15.82 10.16
N SER A 175 18.04 15.44 9.78
CA SER A 175 18.51 15.50 8.38
C SER A 175 17.63 14.70 7.43
N VAL A 176 17.04 13.61 7.89
CA VAL A 176 16.10 12.80 7.11
C VAL A 176 14.84 13.60 6.77
N PHE A 177 14.26 14.29 7.76
CA PHE A 177 13.08 15.14 7.54
C PHE A 177 13.41 16.36 6.69
N LEU A 178 14.60 16.96 6.85
CA LEU A 178 15.07 18.04 6.00
C LEU A 178 15.11 17.63 4.53
N VAL A 179 15.72 16.50 4.22
CA VAL A 179 15.81 16.00 2.84
C VAL A 179 14.43 15.67 2.29
N MET A 180 13.54 15.06 3.08
CA MET A 180 12.16 14.80 2.67
C MET A 180 11.37 16.09 2.42
N ALA A 181 11.57 17.14 3.23
CA ALA A 181 10.97 18.45 3.01
C ALA A 181 11.48 19.10 1.70
N LEU A 182 12.79 19.10 1.47
CA LEU A 182 13.39 19.64 0.25
C LEU A 182 12.92 18.89 -1.01
N LEU A 183 12.89 17.55 -0.96
CA LEU A 183 12.34 16.72 -2.06
C LEU A 183 10.87 17.04 -2.31
N SER A 184 10.08 17.25 -1.25
CA SER A 184 8.67 17.66 -1.37
C SER A 184 8.55 19.00 -2.09
N VAL A 185 9.37 19.99 -1.76
CA VAL A 185 9.39 21.30 -2.44
C VAL A 185 9.74 21.14 -3.93
N VAL A 186 10.79 20.38 -4.25
CA VAL A 186 11.17 20.11 -5.65
C VAL A 186 10.03 19.44 -6.41
N ILE A 187 9.39 18.42 -5.80
CA ILE A 187 8.29 17.69 -6.42
C ILE A 187 7.04 18.58 -6.54
N PHE A 188 6.78 19.48 -5.58
CA PHE A 188 5.72 20.47 -5.69
C PHE A 188 5.86 21.33 -6.95
N PHE A 189 7.05 21.88 -7.19
CA PHE A 189 7.32 22.66 -8.40
C PHE A 189 7.23 21.81 -9.66
N LEU A 190 7.78 20.60 -9.66
CA LEU A 190 7.70 19.66 -10.77
C LEU A 190 6.23 19.38 -11.13
N CYS A 191 5.40 19.03 -10.14
CA CYS A 191 3.97 18.78 -10.35
C CYS A 191 3.20 20.05 -10.77
N SER A 192 3.54 21.21 -10.22
CA SER A 192 2.89 22.48 -10.56
C SER A 192 3.11 22.89 -12.00
N VAL A 193 4.27 22.57 -12.58
CA VAL A 193 4.64 22.92 -13.97
C VAL A 193 4.09 21.91 -14.97
N PHE A 194 4.23 20.61 -14.68
CA PHE A 194 4.02 19.57 -15.70
C PHE A 194 2.67 18.86 -15.63
N LEU A 195 1.95 18.90 -14.49
CA LEU A 195 0.67 18.22 -14.41
C LEU A 195 -0.47 19.09 -14.96
N PRO A 196 -1.28 18.58 -15.90
CA PRO A 196 -2.52 19.22 -16.31
C PRO A 196 -3.58 19.07 -15.21
N GLU A 197 -4.49 20.02 -15.10
CA GLU A 197 -5.65 19.86 -14.24
C GLU A 197 -6.65 18.90 -14.87
N SER A 198 -7.19 18.01 -14.05
CA SER A 198 -8.25 17.09 -14.43
C SER A 198 -9.26 16.98 -13.29
N SER A 199 -10.50 17.27 -13.57
CA SER A 199 -11.61 17.19 -12.61
C SER A 199 -12.91 16.85 -13.34
N ALA A 200 -13.87 16.30 -12.62
CA ALA A 200 -15.23 16.03 -13.10
C ALA A 200 -16.27 16.65 -12.15
N PRO A 201 -16.30 17.97 -11.95
CA PRO A 201 -17.06 18.63 -10.89
C PRO A 201 -18.58 18.46 -11.04
N GLU A 202 -19.10 18.33 -12.26
CA GLU A 202 -20.54 18.19 -12.52
C GLU A 202 -21.05 16.75 -12.25
N GLU A 203 -20.18 15.75 -12.40
CA GLU A 203 -20.53 14.34 -12.30
C GLU A 203 -20.09 13.72 -10.96
N SER A 204 -19.10 14.30 -10.28
CA SER A 204 -18.64 13.83 -8.98
C SER A 204 -19.37 14.53 -7.84
N ASN A 205 -20.22 13.77 -7.15
CA ASN A 205 -20.86 14.25 -5.92
C ASN A 205 -20.05 13.76 -4.72
N LEU A 206 -19.94 14.62 -3.71
CA LEU A 206 -19.39 14.21 -2.43
C LEU A 206 -20.47 13.45 -1.66
N ASP A 207 -20.07 12.35 -1.05
CA ASP A 207 -20.85 11.62 -0.06
C ASP A 207 -20.17 11.76 1.32
N PRO A 208 -20.51 12.80 2.10
CA PRO A 208 -19.90 13.01 3.40
C PRO A 208 -20.19 11.88 4.39
N VAL A 209 -21.38 11.26 4.27
CA VAL A 209 -21.75 10.14 5.15
C VAL A 209 -20.94 8.91 4.80
N GLY A 210 -20.85 8.53 3.52
CA GLY A 210 -20.00 7.44 3.07
C GLY A 210 -18.53 7.67 3.43
N ALA A 211 -18.04 8.91 3.28
CA ALA A 211 -16.67 9.28 3.68
C ALA A 211 -16.43 9.10 5.19
N LEU A 212 -17.34 9.54 6.05
CA LEU A 212 -17.23 9.37 7.50
C LEU A 212 -17.32 7.88 7.90
N LEU A 213 -18.25 7.14 7.31
CA LEU A 213 -18.41 5.71 7.59
C LEU A 213 -17.17 4.91 7.15
N SER A 214 -16.60 5.22 5.99
CA SER A 214 -15.35 4.58 5.52
C SER A 214 -14.16 4.90 6.43
N LEU A 215 -14.06 6.15 6.90
CA LEU A 215 -13.03 6.61 7.83
C LEU A 215 -13.09 5.81 9.14
N LEU A 216 -14.26 5.67 9.75
CA LEU A 216 -14.44 4.94 10.99
C LEU A 216 -14.27 3.42 10.81
N ALA A 217 -14.72 2.88 9.68
CA ALA A 217 -14.55 1.47 9.36
C ALA A 217 -13.07 1.09 9.20
N ILE A 218 -12.36 1.80 8.32
CA ILE A 218 -10.94 1.56 8.06
C ILE A 218 -10.13 1.88 9.32
N GLY A 219 -10.41 2.99 9.99
CA GLY A 219 -9.72 3.41 11.21
C GLY A 219 -9.83 2.36 12.32
N GLY A 220 -11.01 1.85 12.60
CA GLY A 220 -11.19 0.80 13.62
C GLY A 220 -10.46 -0.50 13.28
N ILE A 221 -10.53 -0.95 12.04
CA ILE A 221 -9.84 -2.17 11.59
C ILE A 221 -8.33 -1.99 11.63
N VAL A 222 -7.80 -0.91 11.02
CA VAL A 222 -6.37 -0.64 10.94
C VAL A 222 -5.77 -0.45 12.33
N PHE A 223 -6.42 0.34 13.21
CA PHE A 223 -6.01 0.51 14.60
C PHE A 223 -5.95 -0.83 15.34
N GLY A 224 -7.00 -1.66 15.22
CA GLY A 224 -7.04 -2.97 15.86
C GLY A 224 -5.92 -3.90 15.41
N VAL A 225 -5.58 -3.86 14.12
CA VAL A 225 -4.50 -4.69 13.56
C VAL A 225 -3.11 -4.15 13.94
N MET A 226 -2.90 -2.84 13.96
CA MET A 226 -1.63 -2.22 14.33
C MET A 226 -1.30 -2.42 15.81
N GLU A 227 -2.26 -2.20 16.70
CA GLU A 227 -2.08 -2.31 18.16
C GLU A 227 -2.24 -3.73 18.70
N GLY A 228 -2.83 -4.64 17.91
CA GLY A 228 -3.06 -6.04 18.32
C GLY A 228 -1.84 -6.79 18.83
N PRO A 229 -0.68 -6.72 18.17
CA PRO A 229 0.55 -7.39 18.60
C PRO A 229 1.09 -6.87 19.94
N THR A 230 0.94 -5.58 20.24
CA THR A 230 1.46 -4.92 21.45
C THR A 230 0.50 -4.97 22.63
N LYS A 231 -0.78 -4.71 22.39
CA LYS A 231 -1.82 -4.68 23.44
C LYS A 231 -2.45 -6.04 23.70
N GLY A 232 -2.17 -7.02 22.83
CA GLY A 232 -2.79 -8.35 22.86
C GLY A 232 -4.11 -8.38 22.08
N TRP A 233 -4.25 -9.36 21.20
CA TRP A 233 -5.40 -9.56 20.31
C TRP A 233 -6.74 -9.69 21.04
N ALA A 234 -6.73 -10.25 22.26
CA ALA A 234 -7.90 -10.44 23.11
C ALA A 234 -8.18 -9.26 24.08
N SER A 235 -7.38 -8.19 24.05
CA SER A 235 -7.61 -7.04 24.91
C SER A 235 -8.91 -6.33 24.56
N THR A 236 -9.59 -5.78 25.57
CA THR A 236 -10.87 -5.06 25.40
C THR A 236 -10.74 -3.93 24.38
N LEU A 237 -9.63 -3.19 24.37
CA LEU A 237 -9.37 -2.11 23.44
C LEU A 237 -9.38 -2.60 21.98
N ILE A 238 -8.69 -3.70 21.70
CA ILE A 238 -8.57 -4.26 20.34
C ILE A 238 -9.89 -4.86 19.89
N LEU A 239 -10.58 -5.59 20.77
CA LEU A 239 -11.92 -6.13 20.47
C LEU A 239 -12.92 -5.01 20.18
N VAL A 240 -12.92 -3.94 20.97
CA VAL A 240 -13.77 -2.77 20.72
C VAL A 240 -13.41 -2.11 19.39
N ALA A 241 -12.12 -1.96 19.05
CA ALA A 241 -11.70 -1.40 17.77
C ALA A 241 -12.23 -2.23 16.57
N PHE A 242 -12.12 -3.56 16.63
CA PHE A 242 -12.66 -4.44 15.60
C PHE A 242 -14.19 -4.41 15.53
N VAL A 243 -14.88 -4.36 16.67
CA VAL A 243 -16.34 -4.25 16.70
C VAL A 243 -16.78 -2.91 16.10
N VAL A 244 -16.16 -1.81 16.48
CA VAL A 244 -16.43 -0.47 15.92
C VAL A 244 -16.14 -0.47 14.42
N GLY A 245 -14.97 -0.93 14.00
CA GLY A 245 -14.59 -1.03 12.59
C GLY A 245 -15.58 -1.89 11.79
N GLY A 246 -15.96 -3.06 12.30
CA GLY A 246 -16.92 -3.97 11.68
C GLY A 246 -18.32 -3.39 11.58
N VAL A 247 -18.81 -2.73 12.62
CA VAL A 247 -20.12 -2.06 12.61
C VAL A 247 -20.15 -0.93 11.58
N PHE A 248 -19.11 -0.05 11.58
CA PHE A 248 -19.06 1.02 10.61
C PHE A 248 -18.83 0.53 9.18
N LEU A 249 -18.12 -0.58 8.97
CA LEU A 249 -18.01 -1.25 7.67
C LEU A 249 -19.39 -1.76 7.19
N ALA A 250 -20.15 -2.39 8.06
CA ALA A 250 -21.51 -2.85 7.72
C ALA A 250 -22.43 -1.67 7.40
N LEU A 251 -22.36 -0.58 8.17
CA LEU A 251 -23.10 0.65 7.91
C LEU A 251 -22.66 1.30 6.59
N PHE A 252 -21.35 1.35 6.31
CA PHE A 252 -20.80 1.83 5.04
C PHE A 252 -21.36 1.03 3.86
N ILE A 253 -21.28 -0.29 3.91
CA ILE A 253 -21.83 -1.17 2.85
C ILE A 253 -23.33 -0.92 2.67
N GLY A 254 -24.09 -0.87 3.77
CA GLY A 254 -25.53 -0.61 3.73
C GLY A 254 -25.90 0.75 3.14
N TRP A 255 -25.11 1.78 3.45
CA TRP A 255 -25.26 3.14 2.94
C TRP A 255 -24.96 3.22 1.43
N GLU A 256 -23.78 2.73 1.02
CA GLU A 256 -23.31 2.76 -0.37
C GLU A 256 -24.23 2.00 -1.34
N LEU A 257 -24.86 0.90 -0.88
CA LEU A 257 -25.81 0.14 -1.68
C LEU A 257 -27.17 0.84 -1.85
N ARG A 258 -27.54 1.77 -0.95
CA ARG A 258 -28.83 2.48 -0.96
C ARG A 258 -28.76 3.89 -1.52
N THR A 259 -27.63 4.55 -1.35
CA THR A 259 -27.45 5.94 -1.79
C THR A 259 -27.46 6.03 -3.33
N ALA A 260 -28.10 7.09 -3.85
CA ALA A 260 -28.18 7.32 -5.29
C ALA A 260 -26.85 7.75 -5.90
N LYS A 261 -25.99 8.36 -5.10
CA LYS A 261 -24.67 8.88 -5.51
C LYS A 261 -23.59 8.45 -4.51
N PRO A 262 -23.26 7.14 -4.49
CA PRO A 262 -22.33 6.58 -3.55
C PRO A 262 -20.92 7.11 -3.74
N LEU A 263 -20.14 7.20 -2.64
CA LEU A 263 -18.69 7.45 -2.67
C LEU A 263 -18.02 6.36 -3.53
N LEU A 264 -18.28 5.10 -3.20
CA LEU A 264 -17.80 3.92 -3.91
C LEU A 264 -18.99 3.01 -4.26
N ASP A 265 -19.33 2.87 -5.54
CA ASP A 265 -20.39 1.94 -5.94
C ASP A 265 -19.93 0.48 -5.74
N LEU A 266 -20.32 -0.11 -4.62
CA LEU A 266 -19.96 -1.49 -4.24
C LEU A 266 -20.48 -2.56 -5.22
N ARG A 267 -21.40 -2.22 -6.13
CA ARG A 267 -21.88 -3.12 -7.17
C ARG A 267 -20.78 -3.50 -8.17
N ILE A 268 -19.69 -2.72 -8.25
CA ILE A 268 -18.51 -3.08 -9.05
C ILE A 268 -17.92 -4.43 -8.63
N PHE A 269 -18.03 -4.82 -7.36
CA PHE A 269 -17.57 -6.12 -6.88
C PHE A 269 -18.41 -7.31 -7.38
N SER A 270 -19.52 -7.09 -8.10
CA SER A 270 -20.18 -8.15 -8.86
C SER A 270 -19.34 -8.61 -10.05
N ASP A 271 -18.46 -7.77 -10.58
CA ASP A 271 -17.53 -8.14 -11.65
C ASP A 271 -16.40 -9.05 -11.14
N LYS A 272 -16.16 -10.16 -11.86
CA LYS A 272 -15.12 -11.14 -11.50
C LYS A 272 -13.71 -10.55 -11.59
N GLY A 273 -13.48 -9.60 -12.51
CA GLY A 273 -12.18 -8.92 -12.64
C GLY A 273 -11.88 -8.07 -11.43
N VAL A 274 -12.86 -7.26 -10.98
CA VAL A 274 -12.72 -6.41 -9.79
C VAL A 274 -12.48 -7.24 -8.54
N ARG A 275 -13.28 -8.28 -8.31
CA ARG A 275 -13.10 -9.17 -7.14
C ARG A 275 -11.73 -9.84 -7.13
N SER A 276 -11.32 -10.40 -8.25
CA SER A 276 -10.02 -11.08 -8.34
C SER A 276 -8.85 -10.11 -8.22
N SER A 277 -8.96 -8.90 -8.77
CA SER A 277 -7.93 -7.86 -8.64
C SER A 277 -7.83 -7.36 -7.19
N SER A 278 -8.96 -7.13 -6.52
CA SER A 278 -8.99 -6.73 -5.11
C SER A 278 -8.38 -7.80 -4.22
N PHE A 279 -8.76 -9.07 -4.42
CA PHE A 279 -8.18 -10.20 -3.71
C PHE A 279 -6.66 -10.31 -3.97
N ALA A 280 -6.24 -10.17 -5.24
CA ALA A 280 -4.83 -10.23 -5.59
C ALA A 280 -4.01 -9.14 -4.90
N LEU A 281 -4.48 -7.88 -4.91
CA LEU A 281 -3.79 -6.77 -4.27
C LEU A 281 -3.70 -6.97 -2.76
N LEU A 282 -4.80 -7.34 -2.11
CA LEU A 282 -4.82 -7.58 -0.67
C LEU A 282 -3.81 -8.67 -0.26
N ILE A 283 -3.87 -9.85 -0.88
CA ILE A 283 -2.97 -10.98 -0.56
C ILE A 283 -1.52 -10.65 -0.93
N GLN A 284 -1.28 -10.08 -2.11
CA GLN A 284 0.05 -9.72 -2.55
C GLN A 284 0.74 -8.73 -1.61
N PHE A 285 0.01 -7.68 -1.16
CA PHE A 285 0.56 -6.69 -0.24
C PHE A 285 0.72 -7.25 1.18
N SER A 286 -0.14 -8.17 1.60
CA SER A 286 0.08 -8.92 2.85
C SER A 286 1.40 -9.69 2.79
N LEU A 287 1.65 -10.41 1.70
CA LEU A 287 2.91 -11.14 1.51
C LEU A 287 4.12 -10.20 1.41
N ALA A 288 3.95 -9.06 0.73
CA ALA A 288 5.02 -8.10 0.52
C ALA A 288 5.53 -7.48 1.82
N PHE A 289 4.62 -6.89 2.58
CA PHE A 289 5.00 -6.19 3.81
C PHE A 289 5.29 -7.14 4.95
N GLY A 290 4.60 -8.30 5.02
CA GLY A 290 4.93 -9.36 5.96
C GLY A 290 6.35 -9.89 5.75
N PHE A 291 6.73 -10.20 4.50
CA PHE A 291 8.09 -10.64 4.16
C PHE A 291 9.15 -9.58 4.49
N PHE A 292 8.89 -8.33 4.11
CA PHE A 292 9.79 -7.22 4.43
C PHE A 292 10.02 -7.11 5.94
N PHE A 293 8.94 -7.13 6.72
CA PHE A 293 8.98 -6.97 8.18
C PHE A 293 9.83 -8.04 8.87
N VAL A 294 9.71 -9.31 8.48
CA VAL A 294 10.46 -10.40 9.11
C VAL A 294 11.87 -10.58 8.54
N THR A 295 12.13 -10.09 7.31
CA THR A 295 13.44 -10.24 6.67
C THR A 295 14.44 -9.19 7.18
N VAL A 296 14.00 -8.00 7.60
CA VAL A 296 14.89 -6.98 8.18
C VAL A 296 15.62 -7.50 9.45
N PRO A 297 14.94 -8.09 10.46
CA PRO A 297 15.62 -8.72 11.59
C PRO A 297 16.56 -9.85 11.18
N TYR A 298 16.20 -10.68 10.21
CA TYR A 298 17.07 -11.72 9.70
C TYR A 298 18.38 -11.14 9.13
N LEU A 299 18.29 -10.09 8.31
CA LEU A 299 19.47 -9.41 7.74
C LEU A 299 20.34 -8.78 8.83
N ALA A 300 19.72 -8.13 9.81
CA ALA A 300 20.42 -7.45 10.89
C ALA A 300 21.10 -8.41 11.87
N PHE A 301 20.38 -9.40 12.38
CA PHE A 301 20.85 -10.24 13.50
C PHE A 301 21.49 -11.56 13.04
N VAL A 302 21.15 -12.09 11.88
CA VAL A 302 21.74 -13.33 11.36
C VAL A 302 22.89 -13.02 10.41
N ILE A 303 22.65 -12.17 9.41
CA ILE A 303 23.66 -11.79 8.41
C ILE A 303 24.64 -10.75 8.96
N GLY A 304 24.20 -9.90 9.89
CA GLY A 304 25.01 -8.83 10.47
C GLY A 304 25.05 -7.56 9.62
N TYR A 305 24.04 -7.34 8.77
CA TYR A 305 23.96 -6.16 7.93
C TYR A 305 23.56 -4.91 8.71
N GLY A 306 24.25 -3.81 8.41
CA GLY A 306 23.82 -2.48 8.81
C GLY A 306 22.59 -2.03 8.01
N PRO A 307 22.01 -0.87 8.38
CA PRO A 307 20.84 -0.33 7.69
C PRO A 307 21.04 -0.12 6.19
N LEU A 308 22.21 0.37 5.78
CA LEU A 308 22.54 0.60 4.37
C LEU A 308 22.62 -0.72 3.58
N ASP A 309 23.34 -1.72 4.11
CA ASP A 309 23.48 -3.03 3.45
C ASP A 309 22.13 -3.75 3.36
N THR A 310 21.30 -3.62 4.40
CA THR A 310 19.92 -4.11 4.39
C THR A 310 19.11 -3.48 3.24
N GLY A 311 19.15 -2.15 3.10
CA GLY A 311 18.50 -1.44 2.01
C GLY A 311 19.01 -1.85 0.62
N LEU A 312 20.35 -1.97 0.46
CA LEU A 312 21.00 -2.42 -0.77
C LEU A 312 20.59 -3.85 -1.14
N SER A 313 20.46 -4.74 -0.16
CA SER A 313 20.02 -6.12 -0.39
C SER A 313 18.63 -6.18 -1.04
N PHE A 314 17.69 -5.37 -0.57
CA PHE A 314 16.34 -5.32 -1.17
C PHE A 314 16.33 -4.79 -2.61
N LEU A 315 17.37 -4.07 -3.07
CA LEU A 315 17.48 -3.69 -4.49
C LEU A 315 17.59 -4.91 -5.42
N LEU A 316 18.05 -6.06 -4.93
CA LEU A 316 18.07 -7.30 -5.70
C LEU A 316 16.65 -7.73 -6.13
N ALA A 317 15.62 -7.39 -5.34
CA ALA A 317 14.24 -7.63 -5.74
C ALA A 317 13.84 -6.83 -6.99
N ALA A 318 14.46 -5.67 -7.23
CA ALA A 318 14.19 -4.86 -8.42
C ALA A 318 14.59 -5.58 -9.72
N ILE A 319 15.58 -6.48 -9.67
CA ILE A 319 16.01 -7.30 -10.83
C ILE A 319 14.85 -8.18 -11.33
N GLY A 320 14.06 -8.74 -10.44
CA GLY A 320 12.85 -9.50 -10.78
C GLY A 320 11.65 -8.60 -11.06
N LEU A 321 11.46 -7.56 -10.24
CA LEU A 321 10.29 -6.69 -10.24
C LEU A 321 10.12 -5.90 -11.55
N PHE A 322 11.15 -5.20 -12.02
CA PHE A 322 11.03 -4.32 -13.18
C PHE A 322 10.71 -5.06 -14.47
N PRO A 323 11.45 -6.11 -14.87
CA PRO A 323 11.11 -6.88 -16.07
C PRO A 323 9.73 -7.52 -15.98
N ALA A 324 9.38 -8.11 -14.82
CA ALA A 324 8.09 -8.73 -14.61
C ALA A 324 6.94 -7.72 -14.73
N SER A 325 7.07 -6.53 -14.10
CA SER A 325 6.08 -5.46 -14.20
C SER A 325 5.85 -4.98 -15.62
N MET A 326 6.93 -4.83 -16.41
CA MET A 326 6.82 -4.43 -17.81
C MET A 326 6.13 -5.48 -18.69
N MET A 327 6.33 -6.76 -18.37
CA MET A 327 5.76 -7.88 -19.11
C MET A 327 4.34 -8.26 -18.63
N ALA A 328 3.95 -7.89 -17.41
CA ALA A 328 2.72 -8.37 -16.75
C ALA A 328 1.45 -8.04 -17.54
N ILE A 329 1.25 -6.79 -17.95
CA ILE A 329 0.07 -6.38 -18.73
C ILE A 329 0.04 -6.99 -20.13
N PRO A 330 1.12 -6.95 -20.94
CA PRO A 330 1.16 -7.67 -22.21
C PRO A 330 0.91 -9.17 -22.08
N MET A 331 1.48 -9.82 -21.07
CA MET A 331 1.24 -11.24 -20.79
C MET A 331 -0.21 -11.49 -20.38
N SER A 332 -0.77 -10.65 -19.51
CA SER A 332 -2.18 -10.76 -19.09
C SER A 332 -3.15 -10.65 -20.29
N ARG A 333 -2.85 -9.78 -21.26
CA ARG A 333 -3.64 -9.67 -22.50
C ARG A 333 -3.51 -10.90 -23.42
N LYS A 334 -2.37 -11.59 -23.40
CA LYS A 334 -2.12 -12.78 -24.25
C LYS A 334 -2.61 -14.07 -23.59
N LEU A 335 -2.28 -14.29 -22.33
CA LEU A 335 -2.51 -15.54 -21.60
C LEU A 335 -3.78 -15.47 -20.72
N GLY A 336 -4.25 -14.27 -20.39
CA GLY A 336 -5.31 -14.01 -19.43
C GLY A 336 -4.75 -13.69 -18.05
N PHE A 337 -5.48 -12.84 -17.31
CA PHE A 337 -5.10 -12.41 -15.97
C PHE A 337 -4.98 -13.60 -14.99
N LYS A 338 -5.86 -14.59 -15.13
CA LYS A 338 -5.84 -15.84 -14.36
C LYS A 338 -4.46 -16.52 -14.36
N ILE A 339 -3.88 -16.76 -15.55
CA ILE A 339 -2.59 -17.47 -15.69
C ILE A 339 -1.46 -16.62 -15.11
N VAL A 340 -1.40 -15.34 -15.46
CA VAL A 340 -0.30 -14.45 -15.06
C VAL A 340 -0.28 -14.25 -13.54
N GLY A 341 -1.45 -14.02 -12.93
CA GLY A 341 -1.54 -13.87 -11.48
C GLY A 341 -1.21 -15.16 -10.72
N THR A 342 -1.67 -16.33 -11.22
CA THR A 342 -1.30 -17.63 -10.65
C THR A 342 0.21 -17.85 -10.69
N ILE A 343 0.87 -17.58 -11.83
CA ILE A 343 2.33 -17.68 -11.95
C ILE A 343 3.01 -16.72 -10.95
N GLY A 344 2.50 -15.48 -10.81
CA GLY A 344 3.03 -14.53 -9.85
C GLY A 344 2.97 -15.02 -8.41
N PHE A 345 1.85 -15.59 -7.97
CA PHE A 345 1.74 -16.19 -6.64
C PHE A 345 2.60 -17.43 -6.46
N LEU A 346 2.76 -18.27 -7.49
CA LEU A 346 3.66 -19.42 -7.44
C LEU A 346 5.13 -18.98 -7.31
N LEU A 347 5.54 -17.91 -7.99
CA LEU A 347 6.89 -17.34 -7.84
C LEU A 347 7.13 -16.83 -6.41
N LEU A 348 6.16 -16.11 -5.81
CA LEU A 348 6.22 -15.70 -4.41
C LEU A 348 6.36 -16.91 -3.49
N GLY A 349 5.49 -17.91 -3.65
CA GLY A 349 5.52 -19.14 -2.86
C GLY A 349 6.85 -19.90 -3.00
N THR A 350 7.38 -20.02 -4.22
CA THR A 350 8.68 -20.65 -4.46
C THR A 350 9.80 -19.85 -3.77
N GLY A 351 9.78 -18.53 -3.83
CA GLY A 351 10.74 -17.69 -3.12
C GLY A 351 10.69 -17.90 -1.61
N PHE A 352 9.49 -17.94 -1.02
CA PHE A 352 9.34 -18.22 0.43
C PHE A 352 9.80 -19.64 0.79
N TYR A 353 9.44 -20.64 -0.01
CA TYR A 353 9.92 -22.02 0.20
C TYR A 353 11.45 -22.10 0.16
N VAL A 354 12.09 -21.51 -0.85
CA VAL A 354 13.56 -21.44 -0.92
C VAL A 354 14.13 -20.75 0.32
N GLY A 355 13.50 -19.66 0.79
CA GLY A 355 13.90 -18.95 2.01
C GLY A 355 13.89 -19.87 3.25
N THR A 356 12.91 -20.79 3.38
CA THR A 356 12.86 -21.70 4.55
C THR A 356 14.07 -22.64 4.65
N THR A 357 14.84 -22.80 3.58
CA THR A 357 16.07 -23.63 3.56
C THR A 357 17.32 -22.86 3.99
N ALA A 358 17.21 -21.56 4.29
CA ALA A 358 18.33 -20.76 4.77
C ALA A 358 18.80 -21.22 6.15
N GLY A 359 20.11 -21.40 6.28
CA GLY A 359 20.78 -21.76 7.51
C GLY A 359 21.60 -20.60 8.09
N ILE A 360 22.44 -20.91 9.07
CA ILE A 360 23.41 -19.98 9.67
C ILE A 360 24.51 -19.60 8.67
N SER A 361 24.79 -20.46 7.70
CA SER A 361 25.74 -20.17 6.63
C SER A 361 25.23 -18.98 5.81
N ASN A 362 26.04 -17.94 5.76
CA ASN A 362 25.80 -16.64 5.11
C ASN A 362 25.63 -16.81 3.59
N ASP A 363 24.55 -17.48 3.16
CA ASP A 363 24.33 -17.79 1.74
C ASP A 363 23.61 -16.64 1.02
N LEU A 364 24.40 -15.61 0.70
CA LEU A 364 23.97 -14.47 -0.13
C LEU A 364 23.33 -14.90 -1.45
N LYS A 365 23.73 -16.03 -2.02
CA LYS A 365 23.17 -16.56 -3.26
C LYS A 365 21.72 -16.97 -3.07
N LEU A 366 21.44 -17.65 -1.95
CA LEU A 366 20.09 -18.07 -1.61
C LEU A 366 19.17 -16.84 -1.40
N LEU A 367 19.63 -15.87 -0.60
CA LEU A 367 18.90 -14.61 -0.40
C LEU A 367 18.64 -13.86 -1.72
N THR A 368 19.64 -13.82 -2.61
CA THR A 368 19.49 -13.21 -3.94
C THR A 368 18.39 -13.89 -4.74
N VAL A 369 18.35 -15.23 -4.75
CA VAL A 369 17.29 -15.99 -5.45
C VAL A 369 15.91 -15.69 -4.84
N VAL A 370 15.80 -15.67 -3.51
CA VAL A 370 14.55 -15.34 -2.80
C VAL A 370 14.05 -13.95 -3.21
N LEU A 371 14.91 -12.95 -3.17
CA LEU A 371 14.55 -11.56 -3.49
C LEU A 371 14.18 -11.38 -4.96
N ILE A 372 14.87 -12.03 -5.90
CA ILE A 372 14.53 -11.98 -7.33
C ILE A 372 13.16 -12.64 -7.58
N LEU A 373 12.90 -13.82 -7.00
CA LEU A 373 11.61 -14.51 -7.14
C LEU A 373 10.48 -13.70 -6.51
N TYR A 374 10.72 -13.13 -5.33
CA TYR A 374 9.79 -12.21 -4.67
C TYR A 374 9.47 -11.00 -5.57
N GLY A 375 10.48 -10.31 -6.08
CA GLY A 375 10.28 -9.18 -6.99
C GLY A 375 9.53 -9.55 -8.27
N ALA A 376 9.87 -10.69 -8.88
CA ALA A 376 9.20 -11.18 -10.09
C ALA A 376 7.72 -11.51 -9.84
N GLY A 377 7.41 -12.18 -8.72
CA GLY A 377 6.02 -12.45 -8.32
C GLY A 377 5.22 -11.17 -8.11
N MET A 378 5.79 -10.20 -7.38
CA MET A 378 5.19 -8.88 -7.17
C MET A 378 4.92 -8.16 -8.51
N GLY A 379 5.91 -8.17 -9.41
CA GLY A 379 5.82 -7.51 -10.70
C GLY A 379 4.77 -8.11 -11.63
N LEU A 380 4.53 -9.42 -11.58
CA LEU A 380 3.52 -10.06 -12.44
C LEU A 380 2.08 -9.79 -11.97
N ILE A 381 1.82 -9.67 -10.67
CA ILE A 381 0.46 -9.56 -10.12
C ILE A 381 -0.02 -8.10 -10.14
N SER A 382 0.78 -7.17 -9.61
CA SER A 382 0.31 -5.83 -9.26
C SER A 382 -0.14 -4.97 -10.44
N PRO A 383 0.61 -4.84 -11.57
CA PRO A 383 0.20 -3.97 -12.66
C PRO A 383 -1.13 -4.36 -13.33
N PRO A 384 -1.38 -5.65 -13.69
CA PRO A 384 -2.67 -6.01 -14.28
C PRO A 384 -3.82 -5.95 -13.28
N ALA A 385 -3.59 -6.26 -11.99
CA ALA A 385 -4.60 -6.10 -10.95
C ALA A 385 -5.02 -4.64 -10.81
N THR A 386 -4.05 -3.72 -10.73
CA THR A 386 -4.29 -2.27 -10.66
C THR A 386 -4.98 -1.75 -11.93
N GLU A 387 -4.54 -2.17 -13.15
CA GLU A 387 -5.18 -1.77 -14.42
C GLU A 387 -6.66 -2.19 -14.46
N ILE A 388 -6.98 -3.43 -14.09
CA ILE A 388 -8.36 -3.94 -14.09
C ILE A 388 -9.22 -3.20 -13.06
N LEU A 389 -8.71 -3.03 -11.85
CA LEU A 389 -9.46 -2.39 -10.76
C LEU A 389 -9.76 -0.92 -11.09
N VAL A 390 -8.75 -0.17 -11.54
CA VAL A 390 -8.91 1.25 -11.84
C VAL A 390 -9.79 1.47 -13.07
N SER A 391 -9.67 0.61 -14.10
CA SER A 391 -10.51 0.71 -15.31
C SER A 391 -11.97 0.27 -15.10
N ALA A 392 -12.31 -0.34 -13.95
CA ALA A 392 -13.68 -0.75 -13.64
C ALA A 392 -14.61 0.43 -13.31
N LEU A 393 -14.05 1.57 -12.91
CA LEU A 393 -14.81 2.80 -12.64
C LEU A 393 -14.71 3.77 -13.81
N PRO A 394 -15.73 4.60 -14.03
CA PRO A 394 -15.72 5.60 -15.11
C PRO A 394 -14.65 6.66 -14.88
N SER A 395 -14.31 7.41 -15.93
CA SER A 395 -13.25 8.44 -15.92
C SER A 395 -13.45 9.52 -14.86
N GLU A 396 -14.72 9.79 -14.51
CA GLU A 396 -15.15 10.79 -13.52
C GLU A 396 -14.83 10.35 -12.08
N LYS A 397 -14.71 9.05 -11.85
CA LYS A 397 -14.43 8.42 -10.52
C LYS A 397 -13.05 7.75 -10.45
N GLN A 398 -12.09 8.18 -11.25
CA GLN A 398 -10.74 7.58 -11.25
C GLN A 398 -9.95 7.88 -9.97
N GLY A 399 -10.22 8.97 -9.26
CA GLY A 399 -9.65 9.25 -7.95
C GLY A 399 -10.12 8.23 -6.91
N VAL A 400 -11.43 7.93 -6.87
CA VAL A 400 -11.98 6.89 -6.00
C VAL A 400 -11.48 5.50 -6.40
N ALA A 401 -11.34 5.20 -7.70
CA ALA A 401 -10.80 3.94 -8.18
C ALA A 401 -9.34 3.73 -7.74
N SER A 402 -8.53 4.79 -7.84
CA SER A 402 -7.14 4.79 -7.37
C SER A 402 -7.07 4.66 -5.85
N ALA A 403 -7.92 5.38 -5.13
CA ALA A 403 -8.01 5.29 -3.67
C ALA A 403 -8.39 3.87 -3.20
N LEU A 404 -9.34 3.20 -3.87
CA LEU A 404 -9.68 1.81 -3.58
C LEU A 404 -8.49 0.87 -3.78
N ASN A 405 -7.72 1.05 -4.89
CA ASN A 405 -6.49 0.31 -5.12
C ASN A 405 -5.51 0.48 -3.95
N ASP A 406 -5.35 1.70 -3.47
CA ASP A 406 -4.40 2.02 -2.41
C ASP A 406 -4.89 1.54 -1.04
N VAL A 407 -6.18 1.63 -0.73
CA VAL A 407 -6.78 1.05 0.50
C VAL A 407 -6.55 -0.46 0.56
N LEU A 408 -6.74 -1.20 -0.54
CA LEU A 408 -6.49 -2.64 -0.58
C LEU A 408 -5.01 -2.97 -0.32
N ARG A 409 -4.10 -2.13 -0.79
CA ARG A 409 -2.66 -2.26 -0.56
C ARG A 409 -2.31 -2.00 0.90
N GLU A 410 -2.82 -0.92 1.48
CA GLU A 410 -2.58 -0.57 2.90
C GLU A 410 -3.18 -1.61 3.84
N LEU A 411 -4.42 -2.04 3.62
CA LEU A 411 -5.02 -3.12 4.40
C LEU A 411 -4.23 -4.43 4.28
N GLY A 412 -3.78 -4.75 3.07
CA GLY A 412 -2.90 -5.89 2.84
C GLY A 412 -1.60 -5.77 3.65
N ALA A 413 -0.93 -4.62 3.58
CA ALA A 413 0.31 -4.36 4.30
C ALA A 413 0.15 -4.57 5.82
N VAL A 414 -0.88 -3.95 6.41
CA VAL A 414 -1.17 -4.05 7.85
C VAL A 414 -1.45 -5.49 8.27
N ILE A 415 -2.31 -6.21 7.52
CA ILE A 415 -2.62 -7.62 7.78
C ILE A 415 -1.35 -8.48 7.66
N GLY A 416 -0.53 -8.23 6.65
CA GLY A 416 0.69 -8.98 6.39
C GLY A 416 1.73 -8.85 7.51
N ILE A 417 1.98 -7.63 7.96
CA ILE A 417 2.86 -7.34 9.10
C ILE A 417 2.34 -8.04 10.36
N ALA A 418 1.03 -7.95 10.63
CA ALA A 418 0.43 -8.56 11.80
C ALA A 418 0.55 -10.10 11.80
N ILE A 419 0.26 -10.76 10.68
CA ILE A 419 0.37 -12.21 10.56
C ILE A 419 1.83 -12.65 10.63
N ALA A 420 2.68 -12.13 9.76
CA ALA A 420 4.07 -12.54 9.68
C ALA A 420 4.85 -12.19 10.96
N GLY A 421 4.60 -11.00 11.53
CA GLY A 421 5.21 -10.58 12.79
C GLY A 421 4.76 -11.43 13.98
N SER A 422 3.47 -11.79 14.08
CA SER A 422 2.97 -12.67 15.14
C SER A 422 3.58 -14.06 15.05
N VAL A 423 3.67 -14.64 13.85
CA VAL A 423 4.29 -15.97 13.64
C VAL A 423 5.79 -15.92 13.92
N PHE A 424 6.49 -14.90 13.44
CA PHE A 424 7.91 -14.68 13.71
C PHE A 424 8.18 -14.60 15.21
N ASN A 425 7.45 -13.72 15.93
CA ASN A 425 7.63 -13.52 17.36
C ASN A 425 7.31 -14.79 18.15
N SER A 426 6.27 -15.55 17.77
CA SER A 426 5.93 -16.81 18.40
C SER A 426 7.06 -17.84 18.22
N GLY A 427 7.56 -18.00 16.98
CA GLY A 427 8.64 -18.94 16.68
C GLY A 427 9.97 -18.57 17.35
N TYR A 428 10.30 -17.27 17.38
CA TYR A 428 11.46 -16.74 18.07
C TYR A 428 11.40 -17.00 19.58
N ARG A 429 10.30 -16.63 20.24
CA ARG A 429 10.10 -16.80 21.69
C ARG A 429 10.07 -18.27 22.11
N ASP A 430 9.43 -19.12 21.33
CA ASP A 430 9.42 -20.58 21.57
C ASP A 430 10.84 -21.16 21.49
N SER A 431 11.63 -20.71 20.52
CA SER A 431 13.03 -21.14 20.36
C SER A 431 13.91 -20.66 21.52
N ILE A 432 13.82 -19.38 21.92
CA ILE A 432 14.55 -18.82 23.06
C ILE A 432 14.17 -19.50 24.37
N SER A 433 12.88 -19.83 24.58
CA SER A 433 12.40 -20.48 25.81
C SER A 433 12.94 -21.90 26.02
N LYS A 434 13.53 -22.50 25.00
CA LYS A 434 14.14 -23.85 25.06
C LYS A 434 15.62 -23.83 25.39
N ILE A 435 16.17 -22.65 25.62
CA ILE A 435 17.58 -22.46 25.96
C ILE A 435 17.74 -22.59 27.48
N ASP A 436 18.38 -23.69 27.94
CA ASP A 436 18.58 -23.98 29.35
C ASP A 436 19.99 -23.63 29.85
N SER A 437 20.88 -23.16 28.98
CA SER A 437 22.31 -22.91 29.27
C SER A 437 22.59 -21.57 29.95
N PHE A 438 21.58 -20.69 30.10
CA PHE A 438 21.68 -19.36 30.68
C PHE A 438 20.66 -19.11 31.78
N PRO A 439 20.97 -18.19 32.73
CA PRO A 439 20.02 -17.75 33.76
C PRO A 439 18.72 -17.19 33.17
N GLU A 440 17.62 -17.32 33.92
CA GLU A 440 16.27 -16.99 33.47
C GLU A 440 16.13 -15.48 33.14
N ASP A 441 16.78 -14.61 33.91
CA ASP A 441 16.82 -13.16 33.68
C ASP A 441 17.46 -12.77 32.33
N ILE A 442 18.50 -13.50 31.93
CA ILE A 442 19.15 -13.34 30.61
C ILE A 442 18.22 -13.81 29.50
N ILE A 443 17.60 -14.97 29.68
CA ILE A 443 16.65 -15.54 28.71
C ILE A 443 15.44 -14.62 28.55
N ASP A 444 14.88 -14.10 29.64
CA ASP A 444 13.74 -13.17 29.59
C ASP A 444 14.11 -11.85 28.88
N ALA A 445 15.30 -11.31 29.13
CA ALA A 445 15.77 -10.11 28.45
C ALA A 445 15.89 -10.30 26.91
N VAL A 446 16.51 -11.38 26.45
CA VAL A 446 16.65 -11.65 25.01
C VAL A 446 15.35 -12.12 24.35
N LYS A 447 14.42 -12.69 25.13
CA LYS A 447 13.09 -13.12 24.67
C LYS A 447 12.19 -11.96 24.28
N GLU A 448 12.38 -10.80 24.89
CA GLU A 448 11.63 -9.59 24.50
C GLU A 448 12.00 -9.12 23.10
N THR A 449 13.29 -9.04 22.80
CA THR A 449 13.79 -8.62 21.49
C THR A 449 15.21 -9.12 21.22
N PRO A 450 15.53 -9.58 20.00
CA PRO A 450 16.90 -9.94 19.64
C PRO A 450 17.88 -8.76 19.70
N ALA A 451 17.39 -7.52 19.69
CA ALA A 451 18.23 -6.32 19.69
C ALA A 451 19.06 -6.10 20.96
N VAL A 452 18.65 -6.68 22.10
CA VAL A 452 19.39 -6.58 23.36
C VAL A 452 20.52 -7.61 23.46
N ALA A 453 20.51 -8.65 22.63
CA ALA A 453 21.46 -9.77 22.71
C ALA A 453 22.94 -9.35 22.63
N PRO A 454 23.37 -8.40 21.76
CA PRO A 454 24.77 -7.96 21.73
C PRO A 454 25.23 -7.32 23.03
N LYS A 455 24.34 -6.53 23.69
CA LYS A 455 24.64 -5.89 24.98
C LYS A 455 24.79 -6.93 26.07
N VAL A 456 23.80 -7.82 26.23
CA VAL A 456 23.82 -8.90 27.22
C VAL A 456 25.02 -9.81 27.02
N ALA A 457 25.33 -10.17 25.76
CA ALA A 457 26.49 -11.01 25.44
C ALA A 457 27.83 -10.35 25.82
N SER A 458 27.95 -9.02 25.72
CA SER A 458 29.16 -8.30 26.12
C SER A 458 29.40 -8.33 27.64
N GLU A 459 28.37 -8.56 28.43
CA GLU A 459 28.45 -8.71 29.89
C GLU A 459 28.83 -10.16 30.30
N LEU A 460 28.67 -11.12 29.39
CA LEU A 460 28.93 -12.55 29.59
C LEU A 460 30.29 -12.97 29.01
N THR A 461 31.38 -12.71 29.70
CA THR A 461 32.76 -12.84 29.23
C THR A 461 33.07 -14.09 28.38
N GLU A 462 32.74 -15.30 28.83
CA GLU A 462 33.05 -16.56 28.11
C GLU A 462 31.87 -17.14 27.31
N LYS A 463 30.64 -16.88 27.75
CA LYS A 463 29.42 -17.45 27.14
C LYS A 463 28.68 -16.50 26.19
N GLY A 464 29.20 -15.28 26.01
CA GLY A 464 28.52 -14.26 25.16
C GLY A 464 28.39 -14.70 23.70
N SER A 465 29.42 -15.34 23.13
CA SER A 465 29.37 -15.86 21.75
C SER A 465 28.35 -17.01 21.60
N GLU A 466 28.21 -17.86 22.61
CA GLU A 466 27.22 -18.94 22.63
C GLU A 466 25.79 -18.38 22.67
N LEU A 467 25.55 -17.35 23.50
CA LEU A 467 24.26 -16.66 23.55
C LEU A 467 23.90 -16.06 22.18
N LEU A 468 24.83 -15.34 21.55
CA LEU A 468 24.60 -14.75 20.24
C LEU A 468 24.27 -15.78 19.17
N GLU A 469 24.92 -16.94 19.19
CA GLU A 469 24.66 -18.01 18.23
C GLU A 469 23.27 -18.61 18.44
N GLN A 470 22.85 -18.82 19.70
CA GLN A 470 21.51 -19.35 20.04
C GLN A 470 20.42 -18.34 19.71
N VAL A 471 20.67 -17.03 19.90
CA VAL A 471 19.75 -15.98 19.47
C VAL A 471 19.64 -15.92 17.95
N ARG A 472 20.76 -16.02 17.21
CA ARG A 472 20.75 -16.12 15.74
C ARG A 472 19.90 -17.29 15.25
N GLN A 473 20.09 -18.47 15.83
CA GLN A 473 19.30 -19.66 15.48
C GLN A 473 17.81 -19.44 15.76
N SER A 474 17.48 -18.76 16.85
CA SER A 474 16.10 -18.44 17.21
C SER A 474 15.46 -17.44 16.23
N VAL A 475 16.23 -16.47 15.75
CA VAL A 475 15.79 -15.55 14.67
C VAL A 475 15.54 -16.32 13.36
N ILE A 476 16.43 -17.26 12.98
CA ILE A 476 16.24 -18.11 11.80
C ILE A 476 14.96 -18.94 11.94
N ASN A 477 14.70 -19.53 13.11
CA ASN A 477 13.50 -20.31 13.35
C ASN A 477 12.23 -19.47 13.22
N GLY A 478 12.20 -18.28 13.83
CA GLY A 478 11.08 -17.34 13.70
C GLY A 478 10.85 -16.90 12.24
N TRP A 479 11.93 -16.56 11.53
CA TRP A 479 11.88 -16.17 10.12
C TRP A 479 11.38 -17.32 9.22
N SER A 480 11.90 -18.52 9.41
CA SER A 480 11.47 -19.71 8.68
C SER A 480 9.98 -20.00 8.88
N GLN A 481 9.47 -19.94 10.13
CA GLN A 481 8.04 -20.13 10.41
C GLN A 481 7.18 -19.06 9.73
N ALA A 482 7.61 -17.79 9.74
CA ALA A 482 6.91 -16.73 9.03
C ALA A 482 6.91 -16.93 7.50
N LEU A 483 7.99 -17.47 6.93
CA LEU A 483 8.03 -17.84 5.51
C LEU A 483 7.10 -19.03 5.18
N TRP A 484 6.98 -20.02 6.07
CA TRP A 484 6.01 -21.10 5.91
C TRP A 484 4.57 -20.58 5.92
N ALA A 485 4.24 -19.68 6.84
CA ALA A 485 2.94 -19.00 6.84
C ALA A 485 2.71 -18.20 5.55
N SER A 486 3.73 -17.48 5.08
CA SER A 486 3.68 -16.73 3.81
C SER A 486 3.49 -17.66 2.60
N LEU A 487 4.14 -18.83 2.59
CA LEU A 487 3.95 -19.86 1.55
C LEU A 487 2.50 -20.36 1.52
N VAL A 488 1.90 -20.60 2.68
CA VAL A 488 0.47 -20.99 2.76
C VAL A 488 -0.42 -19.91 2.18
N ILE A 489 -0.20 -18.64 2.55
CA ILE A 489 -0.97 -17.51 2.03
C ILE A 489 -0.77 -17.35 0.50
N ALA A 490 0.47 -17.51 0.00
CA ALA A 490 0.76 -17.48 -1.42
C ALA A 490 0.07 -18.62 -2.18
N SER A 491 0.00 -19.81 -1.58
CA SER A 491 -0.70 -20.98 -2.14
C SER A 491 -2.22 -20.75 -2.20
N ILE A 492 -2.80 -20.15 -1.15
CA ILE A 492 -4.22 -19.71 -1.15
C ILE A 492 -4.44 -18.67 -2.25
N GLY A 493 -3.52 -17.71 -2.41
CA GLY A 493 -3.53 -16.71 -3.48
C GLY A 493 -3.50 -17.38 -4.87
N ALA A 494 -2.58 -18.32 -5.10
CA ALA A 494 -2.47 -19.04 -6.36
C ALA A 494 -3.73 -19.86 -6.67
N ALA A 495 -4.24 -20.61 -5.69
CA ALA A 495 -5.46 -21.40 -5.83
C ALA A 495 -6.69 -20.52 -6.08
N GLY A 496 -6.91 -19.48 -5.27
CA GLY A 496 -8.01 -18.53 -5.45
C GLY A 496 -7.98 -17.89 -6.83
N PHE A 497 -6.80 -17.49 -7.30
CA PHE A 497 -6.63 -16.93 -8.64
C PHE A 497 -6.89 -17.95 -9.76
N ALA A 498 -6.40 -19.17 -9.58
CA ALA A 498 -6.63 -20.26 -10.52
C ALA A 498 -8.12 -20.63 -10.67
N PHE A 499 -8.94 -20.41 -9.65
CA PHE A 499 -10.38 -20.72 -9.71
C PHE A 499 -11.24 -19.51 -10.07
N TRP A 500 -10.95 -18.31 -9.56
CA TRP A 500 -11.87 -17.16 -9.62
C TRP A 500 -11.51 -16.10 -10.65
N ALA A 501 -10.22 -15.95 -10.99
CA ALA A 501 -9.82 -14.90 -11.89
C ALA A 501 -10.36 -15.11 -13.32
N PRO A 502 -10.70 -14.03 -14.03
CA PRO A 502 -11.21 -14.12 -15.39
C PRO A 502 -10.13 -14.60 -16.37
N GLY A 503 -10.52 -15.50 -17.27
CA GLY A 503 -9.68 -15.93 -18.38
C GLY A 503 -9.53 -14.85 -19.47
N ARG A 504 -8.92 -15.25 -20.59
CA ARG A 504 -8.53 -14.38 -21.71
C ARG A 504 -9.67 -13.55 -22.33
N GLU A 505 -10.89 -14.07 -22.39
CA GLU A 505 -11.99 -13.46 -23.13
C GLU A 505 -12.47 -12.11 -22.54
N ARG A 506 -12.41 -11.93 -21.20
CA ARG A 506 -12.88 -10.69 -20.55
C ARG A 506 -11.87 -9.55 -20.57
N VAL A 507 -10.58 -9.82 -20.56
CA VAL A 507 -9.54 -8.80 -20.69
C VAL A 507 -9.60 -8.10 -22.07
N ALA A 508 -10.05 -8.82 -23.09
CA ALA A 508 -10.26 -8.28 -24.43
C ALA A 508 -11.43 -7.30 -24.53
N ILE A 509 -12.47 -7.45 -23.69
CA ILE A 509 -13.65 -6.56 -23.68
C ILE A 509 -13.29 -5.21 -23.06
N VAL A 510 -12.54 -5.20 -21.97
CA VAL A 510 -12.07 -3.98 -21.28
C VAL A 510 -11.10 -3.18 -22.18
N SER A 511 -10.32 -3.85 -23.00
CA SER A 511 -9.34 -3.22 -23.91
C SER A 511 -9.93 -2.70 -25.23
N GLY A 512 -11.25 -2.74 -25.44
CA GLY A 512 -11.91 -2.24 -26.67
C GLY A 512 -11.58 -3.01 -27.96
N LYS A 513 -10.91 -4.15 -27.88
CA LYS A 513 -10.47 -4.98 -29.04
C LYS A 513 -11.28 -6.26 -29.26
N SER A 514 -12.52 -6.31 -28.78
CA SER A 514 -13.41 -7.43 -29.15
C SER A 514 -13.79 -7.32 -30.64
N LYS A 515 -13.29 -8.22 -31.45
CA LYS A 515 -13.66 -8.35 -32.86
C LYS A 515 -15.12 -8.82 -33.08
N ASN A 516 -15.87 -9.10 -32.03
CA ASN A 516 -17.28 -9.52 -32.09
C ASN A 516 -18.22 -8.48 -31.46
N ASN A 517 -18.22 -7.29 -32.05
CA ASN A 517 -19.08 -6.17 -31.62
C ASN A 517 -20.55 -6.32 -32.08
N LYS A 518 -20.99 -7.49 -32.55
CA LYS A 518 -22.39 -7.71 -32.95
C LYS A 518 -23.34 -7.77 -31.74
N SER A 519 -22.96 -8.47 -30.67
CA SER A 519 -23.82 -8.60 -29.48
C SER A 519 -23.89 -7.28 -28.66
N ALA A 520 -22.82 -6.53 -28.53
CA ALA A 520 -22.84 -5.23 -27.83
C ALA A 520 -23.60 -4.14 -28.62
N LEU A 521 -23.57 -4.20 -29.98
CA LEU A 521 -24.42 -3.36 -30.82
C LEU A 521 -25.90 -3.77 -30.74
N GLU A 522 -26.21 -5.06 -30.70
CA GLU A 522 -27.58 -5.57 -30.49
C GLU A 522 -28.14 -5.14 -29.13
N TYR A 523 -27.37 -5.26 -28.03
CA TYR A 523 -27.81 -4.77 -26.72
C TYR A 523 -28.02 -3.25 -26.69
N ARG A 524 -27.15 -2.46 -27.32
CA ARG A 524 -27.36 -1.00 -27.45
C ARG A 524 -28.53 -0.65 -28.36
N THR A 525 -28.77 -1.43 -29.40
CA THR A 525 -29.91 -1.21 -30.32
C THR A 525 -31.21 -1.62 -29.64
N VAL A 526 -31.26 -2.73 -28.89
CA VAL A 526 -32.41 -3.16 -28.08
C VAL A 526 -32.65 -2.18 -26.93
N ALA A 527 -31.63 -1.71 -26.22
CA ALA A 527 -31.78 -0.70 -25.17
C ALA A 527 -32.29 0.65 -25.73
N LYS A 528 -31.80 1.10 -26.90
CA LYS A 528 -32.32 2.30 -27.58
C LYS A 528 -33.76 2.10 -28.09
N SER A 529 -34.11 0.93 -28.63
CA SER A 529 -35.51 0.65 -29.07
C SER A 529 -36.46 0.61 -27.89
N VAL A 530 -36.12 0.01 -26.76
CA VAL A 530 -36.92 0.00 -25.54
C VAL A 530 -37.11 1.41 -24.96
N ILE A 531 -36.07 2.25 -25.00
CA ILE A 531 -36.16 3.68 -24.54
C ILE A 531 -37.03 4.49 -25.51
N ILE A 532 -36.94 4.26 -26.81
CA ILE A 532 -37.75 4.95 -27.83
C ILE A 532 -39.19 4.51 -27.78
N GLU A 533 -39.50 3.21 -27.55
CA GLU A 533 -40.84 2.72 -27.36
C GLU A 533 -41.47 3.21 -26.04
N GLY A 534 -40.68 3.23 -24.93
CA GLY A 534 -41.13 3.80 -23.66
C GLY A 534 -41.47 5.30 -23.75
N THR A 535 -40.71 6.08 -24.56
CA THR A 535 -40.97 7.50 -24.78
C THR A 535 -42.16 7.73 -25.72
N LYS A 536 -42.37 6.87 -26.72
CA LYS A 536 -43.57 6.92 -27.59
C LYS A 536 -44.82 6.52 -26.85
N SER A 537 -44.77 5.55 -25.92
CA SER A 537 -45.90 5.15 -25.08
C SER A 537 -46.33 6.27 -24.13
N LYS A 538 -45.34 6.96 -23.47
CA LYS A 538 -45.64 8.12 -22.62
C LYS A 538 -46.22 9.32 -23.42
N ARG A 539 -45.78 9.56 -24.65
CA ARG A 539 -46.35 10.60 -25.53
C ARG A 539 -47.76 10.26 -25.99
N LYS A 540 -48.07 9.00 -26.29
CA LYS A 540 -49.43 8.57 -26.62
C LYS A 540 -50.40 8.71 -25.43
N LEU A 541 -49.96 8.42 -24.21
CA LEU A 541 -50.75 8.63 -23.00
C LEU A 541 -51.04 10.12 -22.73
N GLN A 542 -50.04 11.01 -22.91
CA GLN A 542 -50.25 12.45 -22.74
C GLN A 542 -51.14 13.09 -23.82
N VAL A 543 -51.09 12.59 -25.06
CA VAL A 543 -51.99 13.07 -26.13
C VAL A 543 -53.42 12.55 -25.90
N SER A 544 -53.62 11.32 -25.41
CA SER A 544 -54.93 10.77 -25.05
C SER A 544 -55.57 11.51 -23.87
N GLN A 545 -54.79 11.91 -22.86
CA GLN A 545 -55.31 12.70 -21.75
C GLN A 545 -55.70 14.14 -22.17
N ARG A 546 -54.93 14.78 -23.08
CA ARG A 546 -55.29 16.11 -23.60
C ARG A 546 -56.50 16.11 -24.54
N VAL A 547 -56.83 15.01 -25.21
CA VAL A 547 -58.02 14.89 -26.07
C VAL A 547 -59.28 14.64 -25.23
N MET A 548 -59.19 14.01 -24.04
CA MET A 548 -60.30 13.83 -23.11
C MET A 548 -60.61 15.08 -22.26
N GLU A 549 -59.78 16.12 -22.29
CA GLU A 549 -60.04 17.39 -21.61
C GLU A 549 -60.64 18.47 -22.56
N LEU A 550 -60.90 18.10 -23.84
CA LEU A 550 -61.41 19.01 -24.86
C LEU A 550 -62.77 18.60 -25.46
N ASP A 551 -63.39 17.50 -24.96
CA ASP A 551 -64.77 17.10 -25.13
C ASP A 551 -65.52 17.25 -23.77
#